data_f90c3910c4d9f3903dcb1222cde15c31
#
_entry.id   f90c3910c4d9f3903dcb1222cde15c31
#
_cell.length_a   1.000
_cell.length_b   1.000
_cell.length_c   1.000
_cell.angle_alpha   90.00
_cell.angle_beta   90.00
_cell.angle_gamma   90.00
#
_symmetry.space_group_name_H-M   'P 1'
#
loop_
_entity.id
_entity.type
_entity.pdbx_description
1 polymer ?
#
loop_
_entity_poly.entity_id
_entity_poly.type
_entity_poly.pdbx_seq_one_letter_code
_entity_poly.pdbx_strand_id
1 'polypeptide(L)'
;MDNNKETKEKLIKSARAEFSEKGYTKASLRKICADAGVTTGALYFFFKDKEDLFAAIVEHPFDELKKLLLGHFTAEKEIPLSEMYEHIDGGHDELSSALIHHLYTNYDAFMLLLTKSQGTRFESAVDEMVDMTDKAYRAMAENMVRQLPNKQINSYMLHWLSHMIIDAFIHLLTHEPDEKNAVGIMTRIMNFYVSSWVKLVFDDMKK
;
A
#
# COMPACT_ATOMS: atom_id res chain seq x y z
N MET A 1 22.98 18.87 19.91
CA MET A 1 21.77 18.44 19.18
C MET A 1 22.05 17.33 18.17
N ASP A 2 23.25 17.22 17.65
CA ASP A 2 23.64 16.25 16.60
C ASP A 2 23.71 14.79 17.10
N ASN A 3 24.20 14.54 18.33
CA ASN A 3 24.40 13.19 18.87
C ASN A 3 23.09 12.39 19.07
N ASN A 4 21.98 13.04 19.41
CA ASN A 4 20.68 12.35 19.61
C ASN A 4 20.07 11.91 18.30
N LYS A 5 20.19 12.70 17.24
CA LYS A 5 19.72 12.35 15.89
C LYS A 5 20.52 11.15 15.35
N GLU A 6 21.83 11.21 15.45
CA GLU A 6 22.71 10.12 15.02
C GLU A 6 22.43 8.81 15.80
N THR A 7 22.20 8.90 17.10
CA THR A 7 21.85 7.72 17.92
C THR A 7 20.52 7.12 17.51
N LYS A 8 19.49 7.93 17.26
CA LYS A 8 18.20 7.47 16.77
C LYS A 8 18.31 6.78 15.40
N GLU A 9 19.07 7.35 14.48
CA GLU A 9 19.32 6.78 13.15
C GLU A 9 20.05 5.43 13.23
N LYS A 10 21.06 5.29 14.10
CA LYS A 10 21.75 4.01 14.36
C LYS A 10 20.80 2.95 14.88
N LEU A 11 19.92 3.31 15.81
CA LEU A 11 18.90 2.40 16.34
C LEU A 11 17.91 1.95 15.25
N ILE A 12 17.39 2.86 14.44
CA ILE A 12 16.48 2.55 13.34
C ILE A 12 17.16 1.64 12.32
N LYS A 13 18.43 1.93 11.95
CA LYS A 13 19.19 1.10 11.02
C LYS A 13 19.39 -0.33 11.54
N SER A 14 19.80 -0.47 12.79
CA SER A 14 19.99 -1.77 13.45
C SER A 14 18.67 -2.52 13.61
N ALA A 15 17.58 -1.81 13.97
CA ALA A 15 16.25 -2.38 14.10
C ALA A 15 15.74 -2.92 12.76
N ARG A 16 15.96 -2.18 11.67
CA ARG A 16 15.59 -2.58 10.31
C ARG A 16 16.25 -3.92 9.94
N ALA A 17 17.53 -4.09 10.22
CA ALA A 17 18.26 -5.35 9.97
C ALA A 17 17.71 -6.51 10.82
N GLU A 18 17.51 -6.32 12.11
CA GLU A 18 17.03 -7.35 13.02
C GLU A 18 15.58 -7.76 12.69
N PHE A 19 14.68 -6.80 12.43
CA PHE A 19 13.31 -7.10 12.03
C PHE A 19 13.23 -7.81 10.67
N SER A 20 14.07 -7.44 9.69
CA SER A 20 14.12 -8.11 8.40
C SER A 20 14.57 -9.58 8.54
N GLU A 21 15.55 -9.84 9.39
CA GLU A 21 16.05 -11.20 9.62
C GLU A 21 15.10 -12.07 10.43
N LYS A 22 14.61 -11.57 11.57
CA LYS A 22 13.89 -12.37 12.58
C LYS A 22 12.37 -12.20 12.57
N GLY A 23 11.85 -11.15 11.92
CA GLY A 23 10.47 -10.69 12.07
C GLY A 23 10.25 -9.99 13.42
N TYR A 24 9.15 -9.23 13.51
CA TYR A 24 8.84 -8.46 14.73
C TYR A 24 8.81 -9.33 15.99
N THR A 25 8.09 -10.44 15.97
CA THR A 25 7.87 -11.28 17.17
C THR A 25 9.18 -11.78 17.79
N LYS A 26 10.15 -12.23 16.95
CA LYS A 26 11.42 -12.86 17.39
C LYS A 26 12.57 -11.86 17.51
N ALA A 27 12.41 -10.62 17.06
CA ALA A 27 13.46 -9.60 17.13
C ALA A 27 13.80 -9.21 18.58
N SER A 28 15.08 -9.00 18.86
CA SER A 28 15.62 -8.71 20.18
C SER A 28 16.07 -7.24 20.31
N LEU A 29 15.42 -6.48 21.19
CA LEU A 29 15.83 -5.10 21.49
C LEU A 29 17.28 -5.03 22.03
N ARG A 30 17.74 -6.06 22.78
CA ARG A 30 19.11 -6.12 23.27
C ARG A 30 20.11 -6.23 22.13
N LYS A 31 19.81 -7.06 21.12
CA LYS A 31 20.67 -7.20 19.95
C LYS A 31 20.66 -5.90 19.13
N ILE A 32 19.51 -5.29 18.91
CA ILE A 32 19.39 -4.00 18.22
C ILE A 32 20.28 -2.95 18.91
N CYS A 33 20.22 -2.83 20.23
CA CYS A 33 21.06 -1.89 20.98
C CYS A 33 22.56 -2.21 20.85
N ALA A 34 22.93 -3.49 20.96
CA ALA A 34 24.33 -3.93 20.84
C ALA A 34 24.89 -3.59 19.44
N ASP A 35 24.16 -3.91 18.39
CA ASP A 35 24.56 -3.65 16.99
C ASP A 35 24.60 -2.14 16.67
N ALA A 36 23.73 -1.33 17.32
CA ALA A 36 23.76 0.12 17.23
C ALA A 36 24.86 0.79 18.08
N GLY A 37 25.53 0.03 18.93
CA GLY A 37 26.55 0.55 19.87
C GLY A 37 25.97 1.43 20.98
N VAL A 38 24.72 1.17 21.42
CA VAL A 38 24.02 1.96 22.44
C VAL A 38 23.49 1.09 23.58
N THR A 39 23.13 1.72 24.69
CA THR A 39 22.51 1.02 25.83
C THR A 39 20.99 0.86 25.59
N THR A 40 20.36 -0.12 26.25
CA THR A 40 18.89 -0.27 26.30
C THR A 40 18.20 0.98 26.88
N GLY A 41 18.82 1.66 27.84
CA GLY A 41 18.32 2.93 28.37
C GLY A 41 18.25 4.03 27.31
N ALA A 42 19.25 4.09 26.41
CA ALA A 42 19.24 5.02 25.30
C ALA A 42 18.11 4.71 24.28
N LEU A 43 17.80 3.43 24.06
CA LEU A 43 16.67 3.03 23.21
C LEU A 43 15.35 3.55 23.80
N TYR A 44 15.09 3.32 25.08
CA TYR A 44 13.85 3.75 25.75
C TYR A 44 13.73 5.27 25.91
N PHE A 45 14.79 6.02 25.67
CA PHE A 45 14.72 7.47 25.56
C PHE A 45 14.05 7.90 24.25
N PHE A 46 14.22 7.14 23.15
CA PHE A 46 13.68 7.47 21.83
C PHE A 46 12.37 6.75 21.50
N PHE A 47 12.20 5.53 22.02
CA PHE A 47 11.09 4.64 21.67
C PHE A 47 10.48 4.03 22.93
N LYS A 48 9.17 4.11 23.04
CA LYS A 48 8.40 3.61 24.18
C LYS A 48 8.57 2.10 24.37
N ASP A 49 8.53 1.36 23.27
CA ASP A 49 8.60 -0.09 23.24
C ASP A 49 9.11 -0.59 21.88
N LYS A 50 9.08 -1.91 21.67
CA LYS A 50 9.48 -2.54 20.40
C LYS A 50 8.54 -2.17 19.24
N GLU A 51 7.27 -1.98 19.52
CA GLU A 51 6.27 -1.60 18.50
C GLU A 51 6.48 -0.16 18.03
N ASP A 52 6.77 0.76 18.92
CA ASP A 52 7.10 2.15 18.58
C ASP A 52 8.37 2.23 17.71
N LEU A 53 9.38 1.40 18.01
CA LEU A 53 10.57 1.28 17.16
C LEU A 53 10.25 0.68 15.78
N PHE A 54 9.35 -0.30 15.68
CA PHE A 54 8.91 -0.86 14.41
C PHE A 54 8.10 0.18 13.62
N ALA A 55 7.18 0.86 14.30
CA ALA A 55 6.37 1.93 13.73
C ALA A 55 7.24 3.05 13.14
N ALA A 56 8.32 3.43 13.81
CA ALA A 56 9.25 4.44 13.30
C ALA A 56 9.88 4.10 11.94
N ILE A 57 9.81 2.83 11.52
CA ILE A 57 10.30 2.39 10.21
C ILE A 57 9.16 2.38 9.17
N VAL A 58 7.97 1.90 9.53
CA VAL A 58 6.94 1.55 8.55
C VAL A 58 5.77 2.55 8.50
N GLU A 59 5.49 3.27 9.58
CA GLU A 59 4.27 4.07 9.71
C GLU A 59 4.22 5.23 8.72
N HIS A 60 5.27 6.03 8.65
CA HIS A 60 5.30 7.18 7.72
C HIS A 60 5.18 6.74 6.25
N PRO A 61 5.97 5.78 5.72
CA PRO A 61 5.77 5.28 4.37
C PRO A 61 4.37 4.73 4.12
N PHE A 62 3.78 4.04 5.08
CA PHE A 62 2.44 3.49 4.95
C PHE A 62 1.35 4.58 4.94
N ASP A 63 1.48 5.59 5.79
CA ASP A 63 0.54 6.71 5.81
C ASP A 63 0.62 7.55 4.54
N GLU A 64 1.81 7.74 3.97
CA GLU A 64 1.97 8.42 2.67
C GLU A 64 1.34 7.61 1.53
N LEU A 65 1.47 6.29 1.52
CA LEU A 65 0.80 5.42 0.55
C LEU A 65 -0.72 5.58 0.64
N LYS A 66 -1.29 5.57 1.85
CA LYS A 66 -2.73 5.80 2.07
C LYS A 66 -3.18 7.16 1.56
N LYS A 67 -2.39 8.21 1.79
CA LYS A 67 -2.70 9.55 1.28
C LYS A 67 -2.70 9.63 -0.24
N LEU A 68 -1.72 9.00 -0.91
CA LEU A 68 -1.65 8.93 -2.36
C LEU A 68 -2.91 8.27 -2.93
N LEU A 69 -3.32 7.14 -2.37
CA LEU A 69 -4.53 6.43 -2.80
C LEU A 69 -5.81 7.21 -2.55
N LEU A 70 -5.96 7.79 -1.35
CA LEU A 70 -7.13 8.61 -1.03
C LEU A 70 -7.24 9.85 -1.93
N GLY A 71 -6.13 10.49 -2.23
CA GLY A 71 -6.07 11.63 -3.14
C GLY A 71 -6.59 11.26 -4.53
N HIS A 72 -6.16 10.12 -5.06
CA HIS A 72 -6.62 9.59 -6.34
C HIS A 72 -8.12 9.28 -6.32
N PHE A 73 -8.60 8.49 -5.37
CA PHE A 73 -10.01 8.13 -5.29
C PHE A 73 -10.94 9.35 -5.10
N THR A 74 -10.45 10.40 -4.46
CA THR A 74 -11.21 11.65 -4.31
C THR A 74 -11.31 12.39 -5.64
N ALA A 75 -10.24 12.42 -6.42
CA ALA A 75 -10.21 13.05 -7.73
C ALA A 75 -11.09 12.31 -8.75
N GLU A 76 -11.11 10.96 -8.72
CA GLU A 76 -11.89 10.14 -9.66
C GLU A 76 -13.37 10.03 -9.33
N LYS A 77 -13.78 10.36 -8.12
CA LYS A 77 -15.18 10.19 -7.67
C LYS A 77 -16.21 10.91 -8.55
N GLU A 78 -15.82 11.96 -9.23
CA GLU A 78 -16.69 12.82 -10.05
C GLU A 78 -16.49 12.64 -11.55
N ILE A 79 -15.63 11.72 -12.01
CA ILE A 79 -15.39 11.50 -13.44
C ILE A 79 -16.62 10.83 -14.07
N PRO A 80 -17.21 11.45 -15.13
CA PRO A 80 -18.30 10.83 -15.88
C PRO A 80 -17.89 9.52 -16.54
N LEU A 81 -18.84 8.58 -16.67
CA LEU A 81 -18.59 7.28 -17.31
C LEU A 81 -17.99 7.41 -18.72
N SER A 82 -18.38 8.43 -19.49
CA SER A 82 -17.85 8.72 -20.83
C SER A 82 -16.35 9.07 -20.80
N GLU A 83 -15.92 9.84 -19.82
CA GLU A 83 -14.53 10.25 -19.68
C GLU A 83 -13.63 9.13 -19.14
N MET A 84 -14.18 8.21 -18.34
CA MET A 84 -13.44 7.06 -17.85
C MET A 84 -12.93 6.17 -18.99
N TYR A 85 -13.67 6.05 -20.09
CA TYR A 85 -13.24 5.30 -21.28
C TYR A 85 -12.18 6.05 -22.10
N GLU A 86 -12.17 7.39 -22.05
CA GLU A 86 -11.16 8.22 -22.74
C GLU A 86 -9.83 8.26 -22.00
N HIS A 87 -9.85 8.10 -20.66
CA HIS A 87 -8.65 8.04 -19.83
C HIS A 87 -7.93 6.68 -19.82
N ILE A 88 -8.48 5.66 -20.50
CA ILE A 88 -7.83 4.34 -20.65
C ILE A 88 -6.43 4.46 -21.30
N ASP A 89 -6.19 5.49 -22.13
CA ASP A 89 -4.95 5.65 -22.88
C ASP A 89 -3.86 6.51 -22.18
N GLY A 90 -3.91 6.78 -20.88
CA GLY A 90 -2.79 7.48 -20.22
C GLY A 90 -3.01 8.08 -18.83
N GLY A 91 -4.26 8.26 -18.39
CA GLY A 91 -4.55 8.94 -17.11
C GLY A 91 -4.15 8.16 -15.85
N HIS A 92 -4.01 6.83 -15.96
CA HIS A 92 -3.62 5.97 -14.83
C HIS A 92 -2.11 5.77 -14.69
N ASP A 93 -1.32 6.18 -15.67
CA ASP A 93 0.15 5.98 -15.67
C ASP A 93 0.83 6.84 -14.63
N GLU A 94 0.37 8.07 -14.39
CA GLU A 94 0.99 8.98 -13.42
C GLU A 94 0.79 8.47 -11.99
N LEU A 95 -0.42 8.05 -11.61
CA LEU A 95 -0.65 7.49 -10.29
C LEU A 95 0.08 6.18 -10.08
N SER A 96 -0.05 5.25 -11.04
CA SER A 96 0.63 3.95 -10.96
C SER A 96 2.13 4.12 -10.82
N SER A 97 2.71 5.05 -11.57
CA SER A 97 4.13 5.40 -11.47
C SER A 97 4.47 6.01 -10.11
N ALA A 98 3.65 6.91 -9.59
CA ALA A 98 3.86 7.53 -8.28
C ALA A 98 3.76 6.50 -7.13
N LEU A 99 2.79 5.59 -7.19
CA LEU A 99 2.64 4.50 -6.22
C LEU A 99 3.85 3.56 -6.25
N ILE A 100 4.27 3.12 -7.44
CA ILE A 100 5.45 2.25 -7.59
C ILE A 100 6.70 2.97 -7.10
N HIS A 101 6.91 4.22 -7.50
CA HIS A 101 8.04 5.01 -7.02
C HIS A 101 8.06 5.10 -5.49
N HIS A 102 6.91 5.36 -4.86
CA HIS A 102 6.81 5.40 -3.41
C HIS A 102 7.13 4.06 -2.74
N LEU A 103 6.61 2.96 -3.30
CA LEU A 103 6.87 1.60 -2.82
C LEU A 103 8.35 1.23 -2.92
N TYR A 104 8.99 1.52 -4.06
CA TYR A 104 10.41 1.19 -4.29
C TYR A 104 11.36 2.11 -3.51
N THR A 105 11.04 3.39 -3.36
CA THR A 105 11.81 4.32 -2.51
C THR A 105 11.80 3.85 -1.05
N ASN A 106 10.71 3.23 -0.59
CA ASN A 106 10.55 2.74 0.77
C ASN A 106 10.54 1.20 0.85
N TYR A 107 11.24 0.54 -0.07
CA TYR A 107 11.19 -0.92 -0.26
C TYR A 107 11.33 -1.72 1.03
N ASP A 108 12.37 -1.44 1.83
CA ASP A 108 12.61 -2.16 3.08
C ASP A 108 11.45 -2.01 4.09
N ALA A 109 10.86 -0.82 4.17
CA ALA A 109 9.73 -0.57 5.07
C ALA A 109 8.49 -1.37 4.63
N PHE A 110 8.20 -1.41 3.33
CA PHE A 110 7.08 -2.18 2.79
C PHE A 110 7.34 -3.69 2.87
N MET A 111 8.56 -4.16 2.64
CA MET A 111 8.89 -5.57 2.84
C MET A 111 8.73 -6.00 4.31
N LEU A 112 9.09 -5.13 5.27
CA LEU A 112 8.81 -5.37 6.70
C LEU A 112 7.30 -5.41 6.97
N LEU A 113 6.56 -4.46 6.43
CA LEU A 113 5.11 -4.36 6.59
C LEU A 113 4.40 -5.62 6.07
N LEU A 114 4.76 -6.07 4.87
CA LEU A 114 4.13 -7.21 4.19
C LEU A 114 4.50 -8.57 4.77
N THR A 115 5.74 -8.73 5.28
CA THR A 115 6.28 -10.07 5.60
C THR A 115 6.68 -10.27 7.05
N LYS A 116 6.80 -9.21 7.84
CA LYS A 116 7.43 -9.22 9.17
C LYS A 116 6.63 -8.49 10.26
N SER A 117 5.44 -7.99 9.95
CA SER A 117 4.60 -7.20 10.86
C SER A 117 3.72 -8.00 11.81
N GLN A 118 3.73 -9.34 11.72
CA GLN A 118 2.91 -10.20 12.58
C GLN A 118 3.11 -9.91 14.06
N GLY A 119 2.02 -9.67 14.79
CA GLY A 119 2.02 -9.31 16.21
C GLY A 119 2.18 -7.81 16.46
N THR A 120 2.14 -6.97 15.41
CA THR A 120 2.07 -5.50 15.52
C THR A 120 0.68 -5.00 15.13
N ARG A 121 0.38 -3.72 15.42
CA ARG A 121 -0.81 -3.03 14.90
C ARG A 121 -0.86 -2.94 13.37
N PHE A 122 0.22 -3.28 12.67
CA PHE A 122 0.33 -3.25 11.21
C PHE A 122 0.14 -4.62 10.56
N GLU A 123 -0.17 -5.68 11.31
CA GLU A 123 -0.29 -7.04 10.75
C GLU A 123 -1.42 -7.16 9.70
N SER A 124 -2.45 -6.31 9.81
CA SER A 124 -3.57 -6.24 8.86
C SER A 124 -3.45 -5.10 7.85
N ALA A 125 -2.24 -4.58 7.60
CA ALA A 125 -2.04 -3.45 6.68
C ALA A 125 -2.54 -3.73 5.25
N VAL A 126 -2.41 -4.96 4.76
CA VAL A 126 -2.92 -5.36 3.44
C VAL A 126 -4.45 -5.31 3.42
N ASP A 127 -5.11 -5.85 4.45
CA ASP A 127 -6.58 -5.83 4.57
C ASP A 127 -7.09 -4.38 4.65
N GLU A 128 -6.37 -3.50 5.36
CA GLU A 128 -6.70 -2.06 5.41
C GLU A 128 -6.67 -1.43 4.01
N MET A 129 -5.67 -1.77 3.19
CA MET A 129 -5.56 -1.28 1.81
C MET A 129 -6.68 -1.81 0.90
N VAL A 130 -7.02 -3.09 1.03
CA VAL A 130 -8.15 -3.70 0.31
C VAL A 130 -9.46 -3.03 0.70
N ASP A 131 -9.72 -2.82 1.99
CA ASP A 131 -10.92 -2.16 2.50
C ASP A 131 -11.06 -0.71 2.00
N MET A 132 -9.95 0.02 1.96
CA MET A 132 -9.93 1.39 1.40
C MET A 132 -10.31 1.39 -0.07
N THR A 133 -9.73 0.47 -0.84
CA THR A 133 -9.99 0.32 -2.29
C THR A 133 -11.43 -0.13 -2.55
N ASP A 134 -11.94 -1.11 -1.80
CA ASP A 134 -13.33 -1.59 -1.91
C ASP A 134 -14.34 -0.47 -1.66
N LYS A 135 -14.13 0.33 -0.61
CA LYS A 135 -14.99 1.49 -0.31
C LYS A 135 -14.99 2.53 -1.43
N ALA A 136 -13.82 2.81 -2.00
CA ALA A 136 -13.68 3.76 -3.09
C ALA A 136 -14.37 3.26 -4.37
N TYR A 137 -14.13 2.01 -4.75
CA TYR A 137 -14.75 1.39 -5.92
C TYR A 137 -16.26 1.26 -5.77
N ARG A 138 -16.75 0.98 -4.56
CA ARG A 138 -18.19 0.95 -4.29
C ARG A 138 -18.82 2.31 -4.48
N ALA A 139 -18.22 3.38 -3.96
CA ALA A 139 -18.71 4.74 -4.16
C ALA A 139 -18.73 5.14 -5.65
N MET A 140 -17.71 4.75 -6.40
CA MET A 140 -17.63 4.96 -7.84
C MET A 140 -18.71 4.16 -8.59
N ALA A 141 -18.89 2.88 -8.28
CA ALA A 141 -19.91 2.03 -8.88
C ALA A 141 -21.34 2.54 -8.60
N GLU A 142 -21.61 3.03 -7.39
CA GLU A 142 -22.89 3.62 -7.02
C GLU A 142 -23.21 4.90 -7.81
N ASN A 143 -22.21 5.70 -8.15
CA ASN A 143 -22.40 6.86 -9.02
C ASN A 143 -22.64 6.46 -10.48
N MET A 144 -21.93 5.45 -10.97
CA MET A 144 -22.04 4.97 -12.35
C MET A 144 -23.37 4.25 -12.61
N VAL A 145 -23.82 3.39 -11.69
CA VAL A 145 -25.05 2.60 -11.90
C VAL A 145 -26.28 3.47 -12.06
N ARG A 146 -26.28 4.69 -11.52
CA ARG A 146 -27.38 5.68 -11.74
C ARG A 146 -27.52 6.10 -13.21
N GLN A 147 -26.45 5.96 -13.99
CA GLN A 147 -26.41 6.31 -15.41
C GLN A 147 -26.58 5.08 -16.32
N LEU A 148 -26.65 3.87 -15.74
CA LEU A 148 -26.71 2.60 -16.45
C LEU A 148 -28.11 1.96 -16.27
N PRO A 149 -29.07 2.20 -17.18
CA PRO A 149 -30.41 1.61 -17.07
C PRO A 149 -30.31 0.08 -17.10
N ASN A 150 -31.08 -0.59 -16.24
CA ASN A 150 -31.17 -2.05 -16.13
C ASN A 150 -29.88 -2.75 -15.67
N LYS A 151 -28.94 -2.02 -15.04
CA LYS A 151 -27.72 -2.59 -14.43
C LYS A 151 -27.81 -2.57 -12.90
N GLN A 152 -27.19 -3.55 -12.29
CA GLN A 152 -27.00 -3.66 -10.84
C GLN A 152 -25.52 -3.94 -10.52
N ILE A 153 -25.08 -3.49 -9.34
CA ILE A 153 -23.69 -3.69 -8.90
C ILE A 153 -23.51 -5.15 -8.45
N ASN A 154 -22.48 -5.80 -9.00
CA ASN A 154 -22.01 -7.08 -8.53
C ASN A 154 -21.00 -6.85 -7.38
N SER A 155 -21.49 -6.87 -6.13
CA SER A 155 -20.67 -6.62 -4.94
C SER A 155 -19.54 -7.62 -4.75
N TYR A 156 -19.71 -8.87 -5.21
CA TYR A 156 -18.66 -9.89 -5.13
C TYR A 156 -17.49 -9.55 -6.07
N MET A 157 -17.81 -9.18 -7.31
CA MET A 157 -16.78 -8.80 -8.28
C MET A 157 -16.06 -7.51 -7.87
N LEU A 158 -16.77 -6.55 -7.27
CA LEU A 158 -16.16 -5.33 -6.71
C LEU A 158 -15.10 -5.68 -5.67
N HIS A 159 -15.46 -6.48 -4.69
CA HIS A 159 -14.55 -6.93 -3.63
C HIS A 159 -13.36 -7.73 -4.20
N TRP A 160 -13.63 -8.66 -5.14
CA TRP A 160 -12.57 -9.44 -5.79
C TRP A 160 -11.58 -8.55 -6.55
N LEU A 161 -12.07 -7.53 -7.27
CA LEU A 161 -11.24 -6.57 -7.98
C LEU A 161 -10.38 -5.74 -7.02
N SER A 162 -10.90 -5.37 -5.85
CA SER A 162 -10.12 -4.66 -4.82
C SER A 162 -8.93 -5.48 -4.32
N HIS A 163 -9.11 -6.78 -4.11
CA HIS A 163 -8.00 -7.69 -3.80
C HIS A 163 -7.02 -7.80 -4.97
N MET A 164 -7.53 -8.02 -6.19
CA MET A 164 -6.69 -8.25 -7.36
C MET A 164 -5.71 -7.10 -7.62
N ILE A 165 -6.14 -5.85 -7.47
CA ILE A 165 -5.25 -4.71 -7.72
C ILE A 165 -4.19 -4.56 -6.62
N ILE A 166 -4.55 -4.75 -5.35
CA ILE A 166 -3.59 -4.72 -4.25
C ILE A 166 -2.58 -5.85 -4.39
N ASP A 167 -3.03 -7.07 -4.70
CA ASP A 167 -2.17 -8.22 -4.94
C ASP A 167 -1.21 -8.00 -6.12
N ALA A 168 -1.63 -7.27 -7.16
CA ALA A 168 -0.75 -6.94 -8.29
C ALA A 168 0.44 -6.05 -7.85
N PHE A 169 0.19 -5.03 -7.02
CA PHE A 169 1.27 -4.20 -6.46
C PHE A 169 2.19 -4.99 -5.53
N ILE A 170 1.62 -5.84 -4.66
CA ILE A 170 2.40 -6.70 -3.77
C ILE A 170 3.27 -7.67 -4.58
N HIS A 171 2.71 -8.28 -5.63
CA HIS A 171 3.44 -9.20 -6.50
C HIS A 171 4.62 -8.50 -7.18
N LEU A 172 4.42 -7.31 -7.74
CA LEU A 172 5.50 -6.53 -8.34
C LEU A 172 6.59 -6.20 -7.33
N LEU A 173 6.24 -5.67 -6.18
CA LEU A 173 7.22 -5.30 -5.15
C LEU A 173 8.05 -6.50 -4.68
N THR A 174 7.46 -7.69 -4.63
CA THR A 174 8.12 -8.90 -4.12
C THR A 174 8.90 -9.69 -5.18
N HIS A 175 8.63 -9.50 -6.48
CA HIS A 175 9.19 -10.32 -7.56
C HIS A 175 9.95 -9.54 -8.63
N GLU A 176 9.70 -8.23 -8.79
CA GLU A 176 10.39 -7.40 -9.77
C GLU A 176 11.29 -6.40 -9.05
N PRO A 177 12.63 -6.56 -9.08
CA PRO A 177 13.54 -5.67 -8.37
C PRO A 177 13.76 -4.32 -9.06
N ASP A 178 13.45 -4.21 -10.36
CA ASP A 178 13.67 -2.99 -11.14
C ASP A 178 12.40 -2.15 -11.19
N GLU A 179 12.46 -0.94 -10.63
CA GLU A 179 11.34 0.01 -10.57
C GLU A 179 10.81 0.36 -11.96
N LYS A 180 11.69 0.57 -12.94
CA LYS A 180 11.28 0.94 -14.30
C LYS A 180 10.51 -0.18 -15.00
N ASN A 181 10.96 -1.42 -14.81
CA ASN A 181 10.23 -2.60 -15.30
C ASN A 181 8.88 -2.72 -14.60
N ALA A 182 8.83 -2.53 -13.29
CA ALA A 182 7.60 -2.58 -12.49
C ALA A 182 6.56 -1.55 -12.98
N VAL A 183 6.97 -0.32 -13.27
CA VAL A 183 6.10 0.70 -13.88
C VAL A 183 5.54 0.20 -15.20
N GLY A 184 6.38 -0.29 -16.11
CA GLY A 184 5.93 -0.77 -17.43
C GLY A 184 4.98 -1.98 -17.36
N ILE A 185 5.16 -2.86 -16.38
CA ILE A 185 4.26 -4.00 -16.12
C ILE A 185 2.94 -3.50 -15.55
N MET A 186 2.99 -2.62 -14.54
CA MET A 186 1.79 -2.08 -13.90
C MET A 186 0.92 -1.30 -14.89
N THR A 187 1.51 -0.49 -15.78
CA THR A 187 0.77 0.19 -16.85
C THR A 187 -0.09 -0.80 -17.67
N ARG A 188 0.49 -1.95 -18.06
CA ARG A 188 -0.26 -2.98 -18.80
C ARG A 188 -1.37 -3.61 -17.97
N ILE A 189 -1.11 -3.87 -16.68
CA ILE A 189 -2.11 -4.40 -15.75
C ILE A 189 -3.25 -3.39 -15.58
N MET A 190 -2.95 -2.12 -15.39
CA MET A 190 -3.96 -1.06 -15.22
C MET A 190 -4.81 -0.88 -16.47
N ASN A 191 -4.23 -0.88 -17.66
CA ASN A 191 -4.99 -0.78 -18.92
C ASN A 191 -5.97 -1.96 -19.07
N PHE A 192 -5.55 -3.18 -18.76
CA PHE A 192 -6.45 -4.33 -18.74
C PHE A 192 -7.52 -4.18 -17.64
N TYR A 193 -7.13 -3.78 -16.44
CA TYR A 193 -8.00 -3.64 -15.29
C TYR A 193 -9.13 -2.63 -15.57
N VAL A 194 -8.79 -1.41 -15.99
CA VAL A 194 -9.74 -0.33 -16.25
C VAL A 194 -10.66 -0.70 -17.41
N SER A 195 -10.12 -1.25 -18.51
CA SER A 195 -10.93 -1.66 -19.66
C SER A 195 -11.94 -2.77 -19.37
N SER A 196 -11.68 -3.57 -18.33
CA SER A 196 -12.54 -4.70 -17.94
C SER A 196 -13.47 -4.37 -16.77
N TRP A 197 -13.16 -3.35 -15.99
CA TRP A 197 -13.81 -3.03 -14.71
C TRP A 197 -15.33 -2.90 -14.83
N VAL A 198 -15.82 -2.08 -15.75
CA VAL A 198 -17.27 -1.85 -15.97
C VAL A 198 -18.00 -3.14 -16.35
N LYS A 199 -17.35 -4.00 -17.15
CA LYS A 199 -17.94 -5.28 -17.59
C LYS A 199 -18.05 -6.30 -16.46
N LEU A 200 -17.16 -6.22 -15.46
CA LEU A 200 -17.13 -7.15 -14.33
C LEU A 200 -18.01 -6.68 -13.17
N VAL A 201 -18.09 -5.36 -12.97
CA VAL A 201 -18.80 -4.77 -11.83
C VAL A 201 -20.31 -4.69 -12.02
N PHE A 202 -20.80 -4.62 -13.27
CA PHE A 202 -22.24 -4.43 -13.52
C PHE A 202 -22.88 -5.61 -14.23
N ASP A 203 -23.80 -6.28 -13.52
CA ASP A 203 -24.68 -7.31 -14.06
C ASP A 203 -25.96 -6.71 -14.64
N ASP A 204 -26.60 -7.43 -15.58
CA ASP A 204 -27.96 -7.11 -16.00
C ASP A 204 -28.95 -7.40 -14.87
N MET A 205 -29.91 -6.49 -14.64
CA MET A 205 -31.00 -6.76 -13.71
C MET A 205 -31.80 -7.94 -14.20
N LYS A 206 -31.97 -8.98 -13.37
CA LYS A 206 -32.87 -10.10 -13.70
C LYS A 206 -34.30 -9.55 -13.85
N LYS A 207 -34.91 -9.85 -14.99
CA LYS A 207 -36.33 -9.57 -15.27
C LYS A 207 -37.23 -10.38 -14.34
#